data_5ce5a077d93a20a95dbf1ada925ba42c
#
_entry.id   5ce5a077d93a20a95dbf1ada925ba42c
#
_cell.length_a   1.000
_cell.length_b   1.000
_cell.length_c   1.000
_cell.angle_alpha   90.00
_cell.angle_beta   90.00
_cell.angle_gamma   90.00
#
_symmetry.space_group_name_H-M   'P 1'
#
loop_
_entity.id
_entity.type
_entity.pdbx_description
1 polymer ?
#
loop_
_entity_poly.entity_id
_entity_poly.type
_entity_poly.pdbx_seq_one_letter_code
_entity_poly.pdbx_strand_id
1 'polypeptide(L)'
;VTRLRILPPGAHTGFLGDLCVPDDLYWIAQNPVTLVGMSYPGRADWPLLHQHGIGHVVCLSSAQPAYDPAPCTLTAVRLQDLVSGGDPVDPDRDRALVEQAAADVVEHLERGIGVAVHCMGGRGRTGTVIGVALVTLGHDPDTVVAHLDRVARGRGRRGWPESPWQAGVVRALA
;
A
#
# COMPACT_ATOMS: atom_id res chain seq x y z
N VAL A 1 -2.08 -8.02 -19.70
CA VAL A 1 -2.19 -7.27 -18.43
C VAL A 1 -1.97 -5.81 -18.73
N THR A 2 -2.98 -4.96 -18.50
CA THR A 2 -2.82 -3.51 -18.71
C THR A 2 -1.92 -2.97 -17.59
N ARG A 3 -0.75 -2.44 -17.94
CA ARG A 3 0.21 -1.92 -16.99
C ARG A 3 -0.41 -0.80 -16.16
N LEU A 4 -0.41 -0.95 -14.85
CA LEU A 4 -0.90 0.05 -13.92
C LEU A 4 -0.10 1.35 -14.07
N ARG A 5 -0.78 2.48 -14.25
CA ARG A 5 -0.11 3.78 -14.40
C ARG A 5 0.13 4.39 -13.03
N ILE A 6 1.38 4.36 -12.57
CA ILE A 6 1.79 5.04 -11.34
C ILE A 6 1.64 6.56 -11.52
N LEU A 7 1.06 7.23 -10.53
CA LEU A 7 0.91 8.68 -10.52
C LEU A 7 2.26 9.38 -10.31
N PRO A 8 2.47 10.56 -10.91
CA PRO A 8 3.69 11.32 -10.70
C PRO A 8 3.81 11.77 -9.23
N PRO A 9 5.05 11.99 -8.72
CA PRO A 9 5.27 12.57 -7.41
C PRO A 9 4.52 13.89 -7.25
N GLY A 10 3.87 14.11 -6.12
CA GLY A 10 3.05 15.29 -5.85
C GLY A 10 1.54 15.12 -6.14
N ALA A 11 1.15 14.10 -6.90
CA ALA A 11 -0.28 13.77 -7.13
C ALA A 11 -0.87 12.87 -6.04
N HIS A 12 -0.16 12.69 -4.94
CA HIS A 12 -0.44 11.64 -3.95
C HIS A 12 -1.32 12.06 -2.79
N THR A 13 -1.57 13.37 -2.64
CA THR A 13 -2.34 13.93 -1.53
C THR A 13 -3.46 14.82 -2.04
N GLY A 14 -4.54 14.93 -1.29
CA GLY A 14 -5.54 15.97 -1.45
C GLY A 14 -6.94 15.45 -1.76
N PHE A 15 -7.37 15.40 -3.00
CA PHE A 15 -8.78 15.26 -3.30
C PHE A 15 -9.05 14.07 -4.21
N LEU A 16 -10.12 13.34 -3.92
CA LEU A 16 -10.75 12.39 -4.81
C LEU A 16 -11.97 13.07 -5.42
N GLY A 17 -11.81 13.76 -6.56
CA GLY A 17 -12.85 14.66 -7.03
C GLY A 17 -13.13 15.75 -5.99
N ASP A 18 -14.37 15.85 -5.51
CA ASP A 18 -14.77 16.78 -4.46
C ASP A 18 -14.53 16.27 -3.03
N LEU A 19 -13.90 15.10 -2.88
CA LEU A 19 -13.64 14.46 -1.61
C LEU A 19 -12.34 14.93 -1.00
N CYS A 20 -12.42 15.50 0.19
CA CYS A 20 -11.29 15.63 1.09
C CYS A 20 -11.00 14.23 1.67
N VAL A 21 -10.03 13.52 1.10
CA VAL A 21 -9.54 12.28 1.70
C VAL A 21 -8.72 12.60 2.95
N PRO A 22 -8.75 11.73 3.97
CA PRO A 22 -7.93 11.92 5.16
C PRO A 22 -6.48 12.19 4.75
N ASP A 23 -5.78 13.08 5.47
CA ASP A 23 -4.38 13.45 5.23
C ASP A 23 -3.43 12.25 5.13
N ASP A 24 -3.86 11.12 5.63
CA ASP A 24 -3.12 9.86 5.68
C ASP A 24 -3.41 8.90 4.52
N LEU A 25 -4.31 9.21 3.59
CA LEU A 25 -4.51 8.45 2.36
C LEU A 25 -3.70 9.06 1.21
N TYR A 26 -3.06 8.21 0.42
CA TYR A 26 -2.28 8.65 -0.73
C TYR A 26 -2.47 7.73 -1.94
N TRP A 27 -2.50 8.33 -3.11
CA TRP A 27 -2.71 7.66 -4.39
C TRP A 27 -1.40 7.10 -4.92
N ILE A 28 -1.43 5.84 -5.36
CA ILE A 28 -0.32 5.22 -6.11
C ILE A 28 -0.70 5.14 -7.58
N ALA A 29 -1.93 4.74 -7.88
CA ALA A 29 -2.46 4.67 -9.24
C ALA A 29 -3.98 4.91 -9.25
N GLN A 30 -4.50 5.39 -10.40
CA GLN A 30 -5.93 5.63 -10.61
C GLN A 30 -6.47 5.04 -11.91
N ASN A 31 -5.59 4.60 -12.82
CA ASN A 31 -5.97 4.04 -14.11
C ASN A 31 -5.11 2.81 -14.44
N PRO A 32 -5.70 1.73 -14.95
CA PRO A 32 -7.15 1.53 -15.17
C PRO A 32 -7.94 1.30 -13.88
N VAL A 33 -7.25 1.06 -12.76
CA VAL A 33 -7.82 0.72 -11.46
C VAL A 33 -7.10 1.50 -10.36
N THR A 34 -7.77 1.72 -9.24
CA THR A 34 -7.26 2.50 -8.11
C THR A 34 -6.38 1.65 -7.18
N LEU A 35 -5.19 2.14 -6.85
CA LEU A 35 -4.34 1.63 -5.77
C LEU A 35 -3.96 2.78 -4.84
N VAL A 36 -4.26 2.63 -3.56
CA VAL A 36 -3.95 3.62 -2.53
C VAL A 36 -3.22 2.99 -1.34
N GLY A 37 -2.35 3.78 -0.72
CA GLY A 37 -1.81 3.51 0.59
C GLY A 37 -2.45 4.43 1.63
N MET A 38 -2.57 3.98 2.88
CA MET A 38 -3.12 4.81 3.95
C MET A 38 -2.62 4.41 5.33
N SER A 39 -2.73 5.33 6.28
CA SER A 39 -2.59 5.03 7.71
C SER A 39 -3.77 4.21 8.21
N TYR A 40 -3.74 3.78 9.47
CA TYR A 40 -4.84 3.04 10.08
C TYR A 40 -6.18 3.79 9.94
N PRO A 41 -7.21 3.20 9.32
CA PRO A 41 -8.38 3.91 8.84
C PRO A 41 -9.48 4.06 9.90
N GLY A 42 -9.17 4.50 11.09
CA GLY A 42 -10.12 4.56 12.21
C GLY A 42 -11.37 5.43 11.97
N ARG A 43 -11.38 6.27 10.94
CA ARG A 43 -12.52 7.16 10.57
C ARG A 43 -12.72 7.25 9.06
N ALA A 44 -12.34 6.23 8.30
CA ALA A 44 -12.56 6.22 6.86
C ALA A 44 -14.05 6.09 6.52
N ASP A 45 -14.50 6.86 5.54
CA ASP A 45 -15.83 6.68 4.94
C ASP A 45 -15.74 5.61 3.84
N TRP A 46 -15.89 4.36 4.24
CA TRP A 46 -15.77 3.22 3.32
C TRP A 46 -16.82 3.22 2.21
N PRO A 47 -18.11 3.52 2.45
CA PRO A 47 -19.09 3.67 1.39
C PRO A 47 -18.65 4.66 0.32
N LEU A 48 -18.08 5.76 0.73
CA LEU A 48 -17.62 6.81 -0.16
C LEU A 48 -16.35 6.37 -0.94
N LEU A 49 -15.38 5.76 -0.27
CA LEU A 49 -14.20 5.19 -0.94
C LEU A 49 -14.58 4.10 -1.95
N HIS A 50 -15.61 3.30 -1.63
CA HIS A 50 -16.15 2.30 -2.54
C HIS A 50 -16.78 2.91 -3.79
N GLN A 51 -17.56 3.99 -3.66
CA GLN A 51 -18.11 4.74 -4.80
C GLN A 51 -17.02 5.27 -5.73
N HIS A 52 -15.82 5.51 -5.20
CA HIS A 52 -14.65 5.94 -5.95
C HIS A 52 -13.73 4.79 -6.40
N GLY A 53 -14.23 3.56 -6.41
CA GLY A 53 -13.58 2.41 -7.02
C GLY A 53 -12.71 1.59 -6.09
N ILE A 54 -12.66 1.85 -4.77
CA ILE A 54 -11.97 1.00 -3.80
C ILE A 54 -12.94 -0.09 -3.35
N GLY A 55 -12.70 -1.33 -3.76
CA GLY A 55 -13.55 -2.48 -3.40
C GLY A 55 -12.90 -3.46 -2.44
N HIS A 56 -11.59 -3.32 -2.18
CA HIS A 56 -10.85 -4.23 -1.31
C HIS A 56 -9.88 -3.49 -0.39
N VAL A 57 -9.69 -4.01 0.81
CA VAL A 57 -8.78 -3.45 1.82
C VAL A 57 -7.79 -4.52 2.28
N VAL A 58 -6.51 -4.20 2.28
CA VAL A 58 -5.44 -5.04 2.83
C VAL A 58 -4.89 -4.41 4.10
N CYS A 59 -5.20 -5.02 5.24
CA CYS A 59 -4.71 -4.60 6.55
C CYS A 59 -3.43 -5.34 6.93
N LEU A 60 -2.34 -4.59 7.14
CA LEU A 60 -1.02 -5.12 7.50
C LEU A 60 -0.68 -4.87 8.97
N SER A 61 -1.67 -4.50 9.78
CA SER A 61 -1.46 -4.24 11.20
C SER A 61 -1.22 -5.53 11.99
N SER A 62 -0.37 -5.47 13.00
CA SER A 62 -0.14 -6.58 13.94
C SER A 62 -1.36 -6.89 14.81
N ALA A 63 -2.27 -5.92 15.00
CA ALA A 63 -3.53 -6.09 15.70
C ALA A 63 -4.67 -6.45 14.74
N GLN A 64 -5.75 -7.04 15.25
CA GLN A 64 -6.99 -7.23 14.50
C GLN A 64 -7.56 -5.87 14.11
N PRO A 65 -8.11 -5.73 12.88
CA PRO A 65 -8.82 -4.52 12.49
C PRO A 65 -10.01 -4.25 13.43
N ALA A 66 -10.09 -3.03 13.94
CA ALA A 66 -11.18 -2.57 14.82
C ALA A 66 -12.16 -1.64 14.06
N TYR A 67 -12.37 -1.89 12.78
CA TYR A 67 -13.28 -1.16 11.90
C TYR A 67 -14.01 -2.15 10.98
N ASP A 68 -15.16 -1.76 10.46
CA ASP A 68 -15.90 -2.48 9.41
C ASP A 68 -15.68 -1.74 8.08
N PRO A 69 -15.02 -2.36 7.08
CA PRO A 69 -14.78 -1.73 5.80
C PRO A 69 -15.97 -1.82 4.83
N ALA A 70 -17.12 -2.34 5.25
CA ALA A 70 -18.26 -2.52 4.36
C ALA A 70 -18.60 -1.22 3.59
N PRO A 71 -18.86 -1.29 2.27
CA PRO A 71 -19.09 -2.49 1.45
C PRO A 71 -17.82 -3.12 0.83
N CYS A 72 -16.62 -2.66 1.17
CA CYS A 72 -15.38 -3.26 0.70
C CYS A 72 -15.12 -4.62 1.39
N THR A 73 -14.41 -5.51 0.70
CA THR A 73 -13.88 -6.75 1.31
C THR A 73 -12.58 -6.47 2.05
N LEU A 74 -12.17 -7.38 2.96
CA LEU A 74 -10.98 -7.20 3.80
C LEU A 74 -10.12 -8.47 3.84
N THR A 75 -8.83 -8.30 3.58
CA THR A 75 -7.78 -9.27 3.93
C THR A 75 -6.89 -8.69 5.03
N ALA A 76 -6.60 -9.48 6.06
CA ALA A 76 -5.70 -9.09 7.14
C ALA A 76 -4.46 -9.99 7.18
N VAL A 77 -3.29 -9.39 7.02
CA VAL A 77 -1.97 -10.04 7.11
C VAL A 77 -1.14 -9.34 8.17
N ARG A 78 -0.71 -10.08 9.19
CA ARG A 78 0.04 -9.51 10.32
C ARG A 78 1.52 -9.46 10.02
N LEU A 79 2.03 -8.28 9.64
CA LEU A 79 3.44 -8.02 9.44
C LEU A 79 4.07 -7.37 10.67
N GLN A 80 5.34 -7.70 10.91
CA GLN A 80 6.13 -7.04 11.95
C GLN A 80 6.35 -5.56 11.63
N ASP A 81 6.27 -4.69 12.63
CA ASP A 81 6.59 -3.27 12.49
C ASP A 81 8.11 -3.06 12.59
N LEU A 82 8.70 -2.45 11.57
CA LEU A 82 10.14 -2.20 11.47
C LEU A 82 10.51 -0.72 11.67
N VAL A 83 9.69 0.03 12.38
CA VAL A 83 9.89 1.47 12.61
C VAL A 83 11.24 1.82 13.26
N SER A 84 11.85 0.87 13.96
CA SER A 84 13.21 0.99 14.54
C SER A 84 14.35 0.83 13.53
N GLY A 85 14.07 0.45 12.29
CA GLY A 85 15.05 0.34 11.21
C GLY A 85 15.80 -1.01 11.13
N GLY A 86 15.47 -1.98 12.00
CA GLY A 86 16.07 -3.31 11.99
C GLY A 86 15.40 -4.28 11.00
N ASP A 87 15.94 -5.49 10.92
CA ASP A 87 15.32 -6.59 10.18
C ASP A 87 14.19 -7.22 11.00
N PRO A 88 13.23 -7.93 10.35
CA PRO A 88 12.24 -8.70 11.08
C PRO A 88 12.91 -9.82 11.91
N VAL A 89 12.23 -10.24 12.97
CA VAL A 89 12.70 -11.37 13.81
C VAL A 89 12.78 -12.65 13.01
N ASP A 90 11.88 -12.85 12.07
CA ASP A 90 11.85 -13.97 11.12
C ASP A 90 11.72 -13.41 9.70
N PRO A 91 12.86 -13.10 9.03
CA PRO A 91 12.87 -12.47 7.71
C PRO A 91 12.19 -13.31 6.63
N ASP A 92 12.35 -14.63 6.67
CA ASP A 92 11.77 -15.52 5.66
C ASP A 92 10.27 -15.62 5.78
N ARG A 93 9.77 -15.72 7.01
CA ARG A 93 8.34 -15.70 7.29
C ARG A 93 7.70 -14.36 6.90
N ASP A 94 8.30 -13.25 7.31
CA ASP A 94 7.77 -11.91 6.99
C ASP A 94 7.81 -11.65 5.48
N ARG A 95 8.83 -12.14 4.77
CA ARG A 95 8.89 -12.10 3.32
C ARG A 95 7.73 -12.86 2.69
N ALA A 96 7.48 -14.10 3.10
CA ALA A 96 6.35 -14.90 2.60
C ALA A 96 5.00 -14.20 2.84
N LEU A 97 4.81 -13.57 4.00
CA LEU A 97 3.60 -12.80 4.31
C LEU A 97 3.47 -11.53 3.45
N VAL A 98 4.57 -10.83 3.15
CA VAL A 98 4.58 -9.70 2.22
C VAL A 98 4.19 -10.14 0.81
N GLU A 99 4.77 -11.23 0.32
CA GLU A 99 4.47 -11.81 -1.00
C GLU A 99 3.00 -12.25 -1.09
N GLN A 100 2.46 -12.88 -0.03
CA GLN A 100 1.04 -13.24 0.06
C GLN A 100 0.13 -12.01 0.00
N ALA A 101 0.42 -10.98 0.78
CA ALA A 101 -0.37 -9.74 0.78
C ALA A 101 -0.29 -9.01 -0.57
N ALA A 102 0.88 -8.99 -1.21
CA ALA A 102 1.06 -8.39 -2.52
C ALA A 102 0.34 -9.18 -3.63
N ALA A 103 0.32 -10.51 -3.54
CA ALA A 103 -0.45 -11.36 -4.47
C ALA A 103 -1.95 -11.07 -4.38
N ASP A 104 -2.48 -10.90 -3.17
CA ASP A 104 -3.88 -10.51 -2.95
C ASP A 104 -4.19 -9.12 -3.56
N VAL A 105 -3.29 -8.14 -3.39
CA VAL A 105 -3.40 -6.82 -4.07
C VAL A 105 -3.45 -6.99 -5.59
N VAL A 106 -2.51 -7.74 -6.16
CA VAL A 106 -2.41 -7.95 -7.62
C VAL A 106 -3.66 -8.63 -8.17
N GLU A 107 -4.14 -9.69 -7.51
CA GLU A 107 -5.35 -10.41 -7.93
C GLU A 107 -6.57 -9.48 -8.02
N HIS A 108 -6.79 -8.62 -7.02
CA HIS A 108 -7.91 -7.68 -7.03
C HIS A 108 -7.76 -6.62 -8.12
N LEU A 109 -6.56 -6.05 -8.28
CA LEU A 109 -6.29 -5.07 -9.34
C LEU A 109 -6.49 -5.66 -10.75
N GLU A 110 -6.08 -6.91 -11.00
CA GLU A 110 -6.28 -7.61 -12.29
C GLU A 110 -7.76 -7.89 -12.58
N ARG A 111 -8.56 -8.04 -11.54
CA ARG A 111 -10.03 -8.16 -11.64
C ARG A 111 -10.74 -6.81 -11.78
N GLY A 112 -10.00 -5.71 -11.85
CA GLY A 112 -10.57 -4.35 -11.95
C GLY A 112 -11.13 -3.81 -10.64
N ILE A 113 -10.73 -4.38 -9.50
CA ILE A 113 -11.16 -3.96 -8.16
C ILE A 113 -10.06 -3.08 -7.56
N GLY A 114 -10.39 -1.84 -7.21
CA GLY A 114 -9.44 -0.94 -6.54
C GLY A 114 -9.12 -1.39 -5.12
N VAL A 115 -7.86 -1.18 -4.71
CA VAL A 115 -7.33 -1.68 -3.45
C VAL A 115 -6.78 -0.55 -2.58
N ALA A 116 -7.14 -0.58 -1.29
CA ALA A 116 -6.51 0.22 -0.25
C ALA A 116 -5.61 -0.67 0.63
N VAL A 117 -4.33 -0.30 0.75
CA VAL A 117 -3.36 -1.00 1.61
C VAL A 117 -3.01 -0.14 2.80
N HIS A 118 -3.09 -0.67 4.02
CA HIS A 118 -2.72 0.10 5.20
C HIS A 118 -1.98 -0.72 6.27
N CYS A 119 -1.26 -0.01 7.12
CA CYS A 119 -0.73 -0.50 8.41
C CYS A 119 -1.11 0.49 9.52
N MET A 120 -0.25 0.78 10.49
CA MET A 120 -0.50 1.86 11.48
C MET A 120 -0.20 3.23 10.89
N GLY A 121 1.04 3.45 10.43
CA GLY A 121 1.50 4.75 9.90
C GLY A 121 1.37 4.93 8.38
N GLY A 122 0.92 3.93 7.64
CA GLY A 122 0.79 4.00 6.17
C GLY A 122 2.11 4.21 5.44
N ARG A 123 3.25 3.72 5.97
CA ARG A 123 4.57 3.94 5.40
C ARG A 123 5.34 2.63 5.18
N GLY A 124 5.96 2.05 6.20
CA GLY A 124 6.88 0.92 6.08
C GLY A 124 6.24 -0.31 5.45
N ARG A 125 5.41 -1.02 6.21
CA ARG A 125 4.71 -2.24 5.77
C ARG A 125 3.85 -1.98 4.53
N THR A 126 3.09 -0.87 4.52
CA THR A 126 2.26 -0.45 3.40
C THR A 126 3.07 -0.27 2.13
N GLY A 127 4.18 0.48 2.21
CA GLY A 127 5.07 0.71 1.07
C GLY A 127 5.73 -0.59 0.59
N THR A 128 6.08 -1.52 1.50
CA THR A 128 6.69 -2.80 1.14
C THR A 128 5.73 -3.65 0.30
N VAL A 129 4.50 -3.84 0.76
CA VAL A 129 3.48 -4.63 0.03
C VAL A 129 3.10 -3.97 -1.30
N ILE A 130 2.90 -2.65 -1.33
CA ILE A 130 2.65 -1.90 -2.58
C ILE A 130 3.84 -2.04 -3.53
N GLY A 131 5.08 -1.94 -3.01
CA GLY A 131 6.28 -2.08 -3.82
C GLY A 131 6.39 -3.44 -4.48
N VAL A 132 6.17 -4.52 -3.73
CA VAL A 132 6.15 -5.89 -4.25
C VAL A 132 5.05 -6.07 -5.30
N ALA A 133 3.83 -5.59 -5.03
CA ALA A 133 2.73 -5.65 -6.00
C ALA A 133 3.06 -4.92 -7.31
N LEU A 134 3.67 -3.73 -7.25
CA LEU A 134 4.07 -2.98 -8.43
C LEU A 134 5.14 -3.70 -9.25
N VAL A 135 6.14 -4.32 -8.61
CA VAL A 135 7.17 -5.12 -9.28
C VAL A 135 6.54 -6.35 -9.94
N THR A 136 5.63 -7.03 -9.26
CA THR A 136 4.86 -8.17 -9.82
C THR A 136 4.06 -7.75 -11.04
N LEU A 137 3.54 -6.52 -11.07
CA LEU A 137 2.85 -5.93 -12.23
C LEU A 137 3.80 -5.40 -13.32
N GLY A 138 5.10 -5.68 -13.23
CA GLY A 138 6.10 -5.40 -14.26
C GLY A 138 6.76 -4.01 -14.17
N HIS A 139 6.69 -3.34 -13.04
CA HIS A 139 7.46 -2.11 -12.82
C HIS A 139 8.90 -2.42 -12.40
N ASP A 140 9.83 -1.57 -12.81
CA ASP A 140 11.24 -1.68 -12.42
C ASP A 140 11.43 -1.46 -10.91
N PRO A 141 12.11 -2.38 -10.18
CA PRO A 141 12.21 -2.32 -8.73
C PRO A 141 12.88 -1.06 -8.18
N ASP A 142 13.96 -0.58 -8.81
CA ASP A 142 14.64 0.62 -8.33
C ASP A 142 13.80 1.88 -8.58
N THR A 143 13.08 1.92 -9.68
CA THR A 143 12.09 2.98 -9.95
C THR A 143 10.98 2.97 -8.90
N VAL A 144 10.48 1.79 -8.53
CA VAL A 144 9.46 1.63 -7.48
C VAL A 144 9.98 2.09 -6.12
N VAL A 145 11.17 1.66 -5.72
CA VAL A 145 11.82 2.07 -4.46
C VAL A 145 11.96 3.59 -4.40
N ALA A 146 12.51 4.21 -5.45
CA ALA A 146 12.67 5.66 -5.51
C ALA A 146 11.31 6.40 -5.51
N HIS A 147 10.28 5.82 -6.12
CA HIS A 147 8.93 6.39 -6.13
C HIS A 147 8.31 6.38 -4.73
N LEU A 148 8.36 5.26 -4.02
CA LEU A 148 7.82 5.14 -2.66
C LEU A 148 8.52 6.09 -1.67
N ASP A 149 9.84 6.29 -1.79
CA ASP A 149 10.57 7.27 -1.00
C ASP A 149 10.07 8.71 -1.27
N ARG A 150 9.91 9.09 -2.55
CA ARG A 150 9.38 10.41 -2.92
C ARG A 150 7.96 10.63 -2.41
N VAL A 151 7.09 9.61 -2.51
CA VAL A 151 5.72 9.67 -1.95
C VAL A 151 5.75 9.90 -0.45
N ALA A 152 6.56 9.15 0.29
CA ALA A 152 6.67 9.30 1.73
C ALA A 152 7.18 10.70 2.13
N ARG A 153 8.22 11.21 1.46
CA ARG A 153 8.77 12.57 1.71
C ARG A 153 7.77 13.67 1.34
N GLY A 154 7.06 13.52 0.21
CA GLY A 154 6.03 14.46 -0.22
C GLY A 154 4.87 14.59 0.77
N ARG A 155 4.64 13.56 1.60
CA ARG A 155 3.68 13.54 2.70
C ARG A 155 4.26 14.04 4.04
N GLY A 156 5.45 14.64 4.04
CA GLY A 156 6.11 15.10 5.26
C GLY A 156 6.65 13.98 6.17
N ARG A 157 6.79 12.76 5.64
CA ARG A 157 7.37 11.62 6.38
C ARG A 157 8.89 11.55 6.16
N ARG A 158 9.60 10.75 6.98
CA ARG A 158 11.07 10.58 6.90
C ARG A 158 11.56 9.90 5.61
N GLY A 159 10.67 9.52 4.69
CA GLY A 159 11.00 8.73 3.51
C GLY A 159 10.67 7.25 3.70
N TRP A 160 10.94 6.46 2.66
CA TRP A 160 10.79 5.02 2.63
C TRP A 160 12.07 4.40 2.04
N PRO A 161 12.56 3.28 2.52
CA PRO A 161 12.00 2.36 3.52
C PRO A 161 12.26 2.82 4.97
N GLU A 162 11.59 2.19 5.92
CA GLU A 162 11.88 2.29 7.35
C GLU A 162 13.06 1.41 7.76
N SER A 163 13.25 0.29 7.05
CA SER A 163 14.35 -0.65 7.20
C SER A 163 14.93 -1.01 5.83
N PRO A 164 16.27 -1.20 5.69
CA PRO A 164 16.88 -1.67 4.44
C PRO A 164 16.28 -2.99 3.92
N TRP A 165 15.87 -3.87 4.81
CA TRP A 165 15.21 -5.14 4.49
C TRP A 165 13.98 -4.93 3.60
N GLN A 166 13.17 -3.92 3.86
CA GLN A 166 11.95 -3.63 3.08
C GLN A 166 12.26 -3.35 1.60
N ALA A 167 13.26 -2.51 1.33
CA ALA A 167 13.70 -2.26 -0.05
C ALA A 167 14.37 -3.50 -0.67
N GLY A 168 15.08 -4.30 0.14
CA GLY A 168 15.66 -5.58 -0.27
C GLY A 168 14.60 -6.56 -0.76
N VAL A 169 13.48 -6.69 -0.05
CA VAL A 169 12.35 -7.56 -0.48
C VAL A 169 11.77 -7.11 -1.82
N VAL A 170 11.56 -5.80 -2.01
CA VAL A 170 11.03 -5.27 -3.28
C VAL A 170 11.99 -5.55 -4.45
N ARG A 171 13.31 -5.42 -4.24
CA ARG A 171 14.32 -5.67 -5.27
C ARG A 171 14.53 -7.14 -5.60
N ALA A 172 14.33 -8.04 -4.64
CA ALA A 172 14.58 -9.46 -4.81
C ALA A 172 13.57 -10.19 -5.72
N LEU A 173 12.55 -9.51 -6.20
CA LEU A 173 11.53 -10.02 -7.13
C LEU A 173 11.79 -9.63 -8.59
N ALA A 174 12.97 -9.04 -8.87
CA ALA A 174 13.40 -8.65 -10.21
C ALA A 174 13.88 -9.84 -11.03
#